data_57592c247898dc668f636ce80403fded
#
_entry.id   57592c247898dc668f636ce80403fded
#
_cell.length_a   1.000
_cell.length_b   1.000
_cell.length_c   1.000
_cell.angle_alpha   90.00
_cell.angle_beta   90.00
_cell.angle_gamma   90.00
#
_symmetry.space_group_name_H-M   'P 1'
#
loop_
_entity.id
_entity.type
_entity.pdbx_description
1 polymer ?
#
loop_
_entity_poly.entity_id
_entity_poly.type
_entity_poly.pdbx_seq_one_letter_code
_entity_poly.pdbx_strand_id
1 'polypeptide(L)'
;QLAYELKGRNTTIEVKQYFWRQIKDCKFGIYAISLNKRRIYENLIRQKERIYNFISRQVLDQIPFKRASTRVQMVIDKSKTKPEIMEFNSYIFRQLEGRLNPQIPVNIDHLSSQKDVLLQATDLFAWGIFRKYERKDQIWYDVFKNKVLYDEQYL
;
A
#
# COMPACT_ATOMS: atom_id res chain seq x y z
N GLN A 1 -24.02 -0.68 7.58
CA GLN A 1 -23.12 -0.26 8.65
C GLN A 1 -22.16 -1.41 8.93
N LEU A 2 -20.92 -1.32 8.44
CA LEU A 2 -19.90 -2.30 8.80
C LEU A 2 -19.59 -2.08 10.29
N ALA A 3 -20.12 -2.95 11.13
CA ALA A 3 -19.87 -2.93 12.56
C ALA A 3 -18.44 -3.35 12.91
N TYR A 4 -17.63 -3.75 11.92
CA TYR A 4 -16.31 -4.33 12.15
C TYR A 4 -15.32 -3.93 11.05
N GLU A 5 -14.24 -3.27 11.43
CA GLU A 5 -13.12 -3.01 10.56
C GLU A 5 -12.19 -4.24 10.54
N LEU A 6 -11.88 -4.74 9.34
CA LEU A 6 -10.89 -5.80 9.17
C LEU A 6 -9.49 -5.22 9.30
N LYS A 7 -8.72 -5.72 10.27
CA LYS A 7 -7.30 -5.38 10.44
C LYS A 7 -6.46 -6.64 10.49
N GLY A 8 -5.30 -6.61 9.86
CA GLY A 8 -4.39 -7.75 9.81
C GLY A 8 -4.07 -8.31 11.18
N ARG A 9 -3.82 -7.42 12.16
CA ARG A 9 -3.47 -7.78 13.53
C ARG A 9 -4.59 -8.51 14.29
N ASN A 10 -5.83 -8.11 14.08
CA ASN A 10 -6.98 -8.54 14.86
C ASN A 10 -7.88 -9.53 14.12
N THR A 11 -7.57 -9.85 12.88
CA THR A 11 -8.37 -10.75 12.05
C THR A 11 -7.74 -12.14 12.05
N THR A 12 -8.55 -13.17 12.31
CA THR A 12 -8.09 -14.56 12.32
C THR A 12 -7.73 -15.04 10.93
N ILE A 13 -6.96 -16.12 10.83
CA ILE A 13 -6.60 -16.72 9.54
C ILE A 13 -7.84 -17.22 8.77
N GLU A 14 -8.83 -17.76 9.48
CA GLU A 14 -10.08 -18.24 8.87
C GLU A 14 -10.86 -17.11 8.20
N VAL A 15 -10.96 -15.95 8.87
CA VAL A 15 -11.60 -14.75 8.32
C VAL A 15 -10.80 -14.20 7.14
N LYS A 16 -9.47 -14.18 7.22
CA LYS A 16 -8.61 -13.78 6.10
C LYS A 16 -8.80 -14.69 4.89
N GLN A 17 -8.88 -16.00 5.10
CA GLN A 17 -9.11 -16.97 4.04
C GLN A 17 -10.51 -16.81 3.42
N TYR A 18 -11.52 -16.53 4.23
CA TYR A 18 -12.85 -16.21 3.73
C TYR A 18 -12.83 -14.96 2.84
N PHE A 19 -12.21 -13.89 3.34
CA PHE A 19 -12.01 -12.67 2.56
C PHE A 19 -11.30 -12.95 1.23
N TRP A 20 -10.24 -13.75 1.25
CA TRP A 20 -9.50 -14.12 0.05
C TRP A 20 -10.38 -14.83 -0.98
N ARG A 21 -11.23 -15.76 -0.54
CA ARG A 21 -12.14 -16.46 -1.44
C ARG A 21 -13.10 -15.52 -2.18
N GLN A 22 -13.43 -14.39 -1.57
CA GLN A 22 -14.31 -13.38 -2.19
C GLN A 22 -13.59 -12.56 -3.26
N ILE A 23 -12.29 -12.38 -3.18
CA ILE A 23 -11.54 -11.44 -4.05
C ILE A 23 -10.50 -12.10 -4.95
N LYS A 24 -10.17 -13.37 -4.75
CA LYS A 24 -9.08 -14.06 -5.48
C LYS A 24 -9.24 -14.03 -7.00
N ASP A 25 -10.48 -14.00 -7.49
CA ASP A 25 -10.79 -13.98 -8.91
C ASP A 25 -10.87 -12.56 -9.49
N CYS A 26 -10.78 -11.53 -8.65
CA CYS A 26 -10.65 -10.15 -9.10
C CYS A 26 -9.29 -9.91 -9.74
N LYS A 27 -9.26 -9.02 -10.73
CA LYS A 27 -8.01 -8.64 -11.40
C LYS A 27 -7.30 -7.54 -10.60
N PHE A 28 -6.22 -7.90 -9.92
CA PHE A 28 -5.37 -6.96 -9.20
C PHE A 28 -3.96 -7.53 -9.02
N GLY A 29 -3.03 -6.67 -8.68
CA GLY A 29 -1.67 -7.02 -8.31
C GLY A 29 -1.25 -6.34 -7.01
N ILE A 30 -0.32 -6.94 -6.31
CA ILE A 30 0.23 -6.43 -5.05
C ILE A 30 1.69 -6.05 -5.29
N TYR A 31 2.02 -4.81 -4.96
CA TYR A 31 3.38 -4.27 -5.00
C TYR A 31 3.75 -3.80 -3.61
N ALA A 32 4.85 -4.28 -3.07
CA ALA A 32 5.24 -3.99 -1.70
C ALA A 32 6.73 -3.67 -1.59
N ILE A 33 7.04 -2.71 -0.74
CA ILE A 33 8.39 -2.45 -0.25
C ILE A 33 8.34 -2.40 1.27
N SER A 34 9.21 -3.17 1.89
CA SER A 34 9.39 -3.21 3.34
C SER A 34 10.69 -2.53 3.73
N LEU A 35 10.63 -1.74 4.79
CA LEU A 35 11.77 -1.02 5.29
C LEU A 35 12.26 -1.63 6.60
N ASN A 36 13.53 -2.01 6.65
CA ASN A 36 14.14 -2.46 7.90
C ASN A 36 14.58 -1.25 8.73
N LYS A 37 13.73 -0.83 9.67
CA LYS A 37 13.99 0.34 10.51
C LYS A 37 15.26 0.22 11.36
N ARG A 38 15.73 -0.98 11.66
CA ARG A 38 16.95 -1.21 12.45
C ARG A 38 18.22 -0.80 11.70
N ARG A 39 18.15 -0.67 10.39
CA ARG A 39 19.28 -0.30 9.53
C ARG A 39 19.26 1.18 9.12
N ILE A 40 18.30 1.93 9.61
CA ILE A 40 18.20 3.37 9.31
C ILE A 40 18.96 4.16 10.38
N TYR A 41 19.73 5.15 9.93
CA TYR A 41 20.38 6.09 10.85
C TYR A 41 19.34 6.85 11.68
N GLU A 42 19.60 7.04 12.97
CA GLU A 42 18.66 7.63 13.93
C GLU A 42 18.12 9.01 13.49
N ASN A 43 18.94 9.82 12.84
CA ASN A 43 18.53 11.14 12.33
C ASN A 43 17.48 11.02 11.22
N LEU A 44 17.48 9.94 10.44
CA LEU A 44 16.47 9.69 9.40
C LEU A 44 15.16 9.20 10.00
N ILE A 45 15.20 8.44 11.10
CA ILE A 45 13.99 7.96 11.79
C ILE A 45 13.11 9.14 12.23
N ARG A 46 13.72 10.30 12.57
CA ARG A 46 13.01 11.52 12.95
C ARG A 46 12.32 12.21 11.76
N GLN A 47 12.65 11.84 10.53
CA GLN A 47 12.08 12.42 9.31
C GLN A 47 11.07 11.45 8.66
N LYS A 48 10.04 11.07 9.40
CA LYS A 48 9.05 10.07 8.98
C LYS A 48 8.44 10.36 7.60
N GLU A 49 8.08 11.62 7.34
CA GLU A 49 7.44 11.99 6.07
C GLU A 49 8.39 11.85 4.89
N ARG A 50 9.65 12.20 5.08
CA ARG A 50 10.67 12.02 4.04
C ARG A 50 10.86 10.54 3.69
N ILE A 51 10.93 9.68 4.70
CA ILE A 51 11.04 8.23 4.51
C ILE A 51 9.78 7.70 3.81
N TYR A 52 8.61 8.12 4.26
CA TYR A 52 7.35 7.71 3.69
C TYR A 52 7.27 8.08 2.19
N ASN A 53 7.60 9.31 1.85
CA ASN A 53 7.61 9.78 0.46
C ASN A 53 8.60 8.99 -0.40
N PHE A 54 9.79 8.72 0.13
CA PHE A 54 10.81 7.95 -0.57
C PHE A 54 10.34 6.50 -0.84
N ILE A 55 9.79 5.82 0.17
CA ILE A 55 9.28 4.45 0.02
C ILE A 55 8.07 4.42 -0.91
N SER A 56 7.19 5.40 -0.82
CA SER A 56 6.04 5.52 -1.74
C SER A 56 6.50 5.63 -3.19
N ARG A 57 7.53 6.43 -3.46
CA ARG A 57 8.12 6.53 -4.80
C ARG A 57 8.66 5.18 -5.27
N GLN A 58 9.39 4.48 -4.41
CA GLN A 58 9.97 3.19 -4.78
C GLN A 58 8.89 2.16 -5.19
N VAL A 59 7.77 2.12 -4.47
CA VAL A 59 6.67 1.22 -4.82
C VAL A 59 5.96 1.68 -6.09
N LEU A 60 5.74 2.98 -6.26
CA LEU A 60 5.10 3.53 -7.46
C LEU A 60 5.93 3.31 -8.72
N ASP A 61 7.26 3.28 -8.59
CA ASP A 61 8.15 3.00 -9.72
C ASP A 61 7.91 1.61 -10.33
N GLN A 62 7.35 0.69 -9.56
CA GLN A 62 7.09 -0.67 -10.01
C GLN A 62 5.71 -0.85 -10.65
N ILE A 63 4.79 0.10 -10.43
CA ILE A 63 3.41 0.00 -10.93
C ILE A 63 3.35 0.45 -12.39
N PRO A 64 2.70 -0.34 -13.28
CA PRO A 64 2.66 -0.04 -14.71
C PRO A 64 1.62 1.04 -15.06
N PHE A 65 1.83 2.28 -14.63
CA PHE A 65 0.92 3.41 -14.87
C PHE A 65 0.66 3.69 -16.35
N LYS A 66 1.60 3.35 -17.22
CA LYS A 66 1.44 3.51 -18.68
C LYS A 66 0.26 2.72 -19.26
N ARG A 67 -0.22 1.70 -18.53
CA ARG A 67 -1.38 0.91 -18.92
C ARG A 67 -2.71 1.56 -18.57
N ALA A 68 -2.70 2.64 -17.80
CA ALA A 68 -3.92 3.37 -17.47
C ALA A 68 -4.50 4.02 -18.74
N SER A 69 -5.78 3.74 -19.02
CA SER A 69 -6.47 4.23 -20.22
C SER A 69 -7.58 5.23 -19.92
N THR A 70 -8.14 5.20 -18.72
CA THR A 70 -9.29 6.01 -18.35
C THR A 70 -8.95 7.02 -17.26
N ARG A 71 -8.46 6.56 -16.14
CA ARG A 71 -8.09 7.40 -15.00
C ARG A 71 -7.22 6.60 -14.01
N VAL A 72 -6.51 7.32 -13.15
CA VAL A 72 -5.85 6.75 -11.98
C VAL A 72 -6.54 7.30 -10.73
N GLN A 73 -7.06 6.41 -9.92
CA GLN A 73 -7.61 6.73 -8.60
C GLN A 73 -6.69 6.14 -7.54
N MET A 74 -6.06 7.00 -6.77
CA MET A 74 -5.18 6.61 -5.68
C MET A 74 -5.85 6.87 -4.35
N VAL A 75 -5.97 5.86 -3.52
CA VAL A 75 -6.54 5.98 -2.18
C VAL A 75 -5.45 5.66 -1.16
N ILE A 76 -5.21 6.60 -0.27
CA ILE A 76 -4.16 6.53 0.75
C ILE A 76 -4.81 6.48 2.13
N ASP A 77 -4.32 5.63 3.02
CA ASP A 77 -4.78 5.61 4.40
C ASP A 77 -4.45 6.94 5.09
N LYS A 78 -5.46 7.56 5.69
CA LYS A 78 -5.36 8.89 6.28
C LYS A 78 -4.51 8.84 7.55
N SER A 79 -3.28 9.30 7.45
CA SER A 79 -2.34 9.37 8.58
C SER A 79 -1.59 10.71 8.66
N LYS A 80 -1.91 11.64 7.78
CA LYS A 80 -1.16 12.88 7.58
C LYS A 80 -1.99 14.11 7.97
N THR A 81 -1.31 15.17 8.39
CA THR A 81 -1.90 16.50 8.55
C THR A 81 -2.21 17.11 7.18
N LYS A 82 -3.02 18.17 7.15
CA LYS A 82 -3.33 18.88 5.89
C LYS A 82 -2.09 19.34 5.12
N PRO A 83 -1.09 19.98 5.74
CA PRO A 83 0.14 20.37 5.03
C PRO A 83 0.91 19.17 4.50
N GLU A 84 0.99 18.07 5.26
CA GLU A 84 1.65 16.84 4.85
C GLU A 84 0.94 16.17 3.67
N ILE A 85 -0.40 16.20 3.64
CA ILE A 85 -1.20 15.72 2.49
C ILE A 85 -0.87 16.53 1.25
N MET A 86 -0.83 17.85 1.35
CA MET A 86 -0.52 18.72 0.20
C MET A 86 0.88 18.46 -0.34
N GLU A 87 1.86 18.32 0.53
CA GLU A 87 3.24 18.02 0.16
C GLU A 87 3.35 16.64 -0.50
N PHE A 88 2.73 15.63 0.09
CA PHE A 88 2.69 14.28 -0.45
C PHE A 88 2.02 14.24 -1.82
N ASN A 89 0.86 14.84 -1.97
CA ASN A 89 0.14 14.85 -3.24
C ASN A 89 0.95 15.55 -4.34
N SER A 90 1.57 16.69 -4.03
CA SER A 90 2.44 17.40 -4.97
C SER A 90 3.63 16.56 -5.39
N TYR A 91 4.23 15.86 -4.44
CA TYR A 91 5.34 14.94 -4.71
C TYR A 91 4.92 13.81 -5.65
N ILE A 92 3.78 13.16 -5.37
CA ILE A 92 3.27 12.05 -6.19
C ILE A 92 2.89 12.55 -7.60
N PHE A 93 2.20 13.67 -7.73
CA PHE A 93 1.86 14.22 -9.04
C PHE A 93 3.11 14.46 -9.89
N ARG A 94 4.17 15.03 -9.32
CA ARG A 94 5.45 15.22 -10.01
C ARG A 94 6.07 13.90 -10.46
N GLN A 95 5.98 12.86 -9.62
CA GLN A 95 6.51 11.54 -9.98
C GLN A 95 5.73 10.88 -11.12
N LEU A 96 4.43 11.15 -11.23
CA LEU A 96 3.57 10.55 -12.25
C LEU A 96 3.56 11.31 -13.59
N GLU A 97 3.93 12.58 -13.62
CA GLU A 97 3.92 13.42 -14.84
C GLU A 97 4.63 12.78 -16.02
N GLY A 98 5.77 12.15 -15.80
CA GLY A 98 6.54 11.50 -16.87
C GLY A 98 6.09 10.08 -17.21
N ARG A 99 5.06 9.55 -16.54
CA ARG A 99 4.65 8.15 -16.66
C ARG A 99 3.24 7.95 -17.16
N LEU A 100 2.44 8.99 -17.13
CA LEU A 100 1.04 8.97 -17.56
C LEU A 100 0.85 9.83 -18.80
N ASN A 101 -0.06 9.41 -19.68
CA ASN A 101 -0.56 10.27 -20.71
C ASN A 101 -1.19 11.52 -20.04
N PRO A 102 -0.82 12.75 -20.47
CA PRO A 102 -1.35 13.98 -19.88
C PRO A 102 -2.88 14.09 -19.87
N GLN A 103 -3.56 13.33 -20.71
CA GLN A 103 -5.02 13.30 -20.78
C GLN A 103 -5.67 12.39 -19.73
N ILE A 104 -4.88 11.58 -19.02
CA ILE A 104 -5.39 10.68 -17.98
C ILE A 104 -5.50 11.43 -16.66
N PRO A 105 -6.71 11.63 -16.12
CA PRO A 105 -6.86 12.28 -14.82
C PRO A 105 -6.34 11.40 -13.67
N VAL A 106 -5.71 12.06 -12.69
CA VAL A 106 -5.20 11.43 -11.48
C VAL A 106 -5.88 12.07 -10.28
N ASN A 107 -6.52 11.25 -9.46
CA ASN A 107 -7.12 11.67 -8.20
C ASN A 107 -6.40 10.97 -7.05
N ILE A 108 -6.08 11.71 -6.00
CA ILE A 108 -5.47 11.19 -4.78
C ILE A 108 -6.37 11.57 -3.61
N ASP A 109 -6.92 10.56 -2.93
CA ASP A 109 -7.75 10.73 -1.75
C ASP A 109 -7.10 10.09 -0.54
N HIS A 110 -7.10 10.79 0.58
CA HIS A 110 -6.69 10.27 1.88
C HIS A 110 -7.92 9.94 2.70
N LEU A 111 -8.21 8.67 2.87
CA LEU A 111 -9.42 8.19 3.51
C LEU A 111 -9.11 7.37 4.77
N SER A 112 -10.06 7.31 5.67
CA SER A 112 -10.00 6.40 6.82
C SER A 112 -10.27 4.97 6.34
N SER A 113 -9.48 4.00 6.83
CA SER A 113 -9.66 2.58 6.55
C SER A 113 -11.02 2.05 7.00
N GLN A 114 -11.65 2.69 7.99
CA GLN A 114 -13.01 2.35 8.42
C GLN A 114 -14.05 2.58 7.33
N LYS A 115 -13.78 3.49 6.40
CA LYS A 115 -14.69 3.90 5.35
C LYS A 115 -14.37 3.30 3.99
N ASP A 116 -13.25 2.61 3.85
CA ASP A 116 -12.79 2.10 2.57
C ASP A 116 -12.34 0.64 2.67
N VAL A 117 -13.06 -0.23 1.98
CA VAL A 117 -12.80 -1.69 1.98
C VAL A 117 -11.46 -2.01 1.32
N LEU A 118 -11.03 -1.25 0.31
CA LEU A 118 -9.76 -1.49 -0.37
C LEU A 118 -8.57 -1.17 0.55
N LEU A 119 -8.69 -0.16 1.41
CA LEU A 119 -7.69 0.11 2.43
C LEU A 119 -7.61 -1.00 3.47
N GLN A 120 -8.75 -1.58 3.85
CA GLN A 120 -8.76 -2.75 4.73
C GLN A 120 -8.08 -3.96 4.08
N ALA A 121 -8.34 -4.20 2.80
CA ALA A 121 -7.67 -5.25 2.03
C ALA A 121 -6.15 -5.03 2.01
N THR A 122 -5.72 -3.81 1.72
CA THR A 122 -4.31 -3.42 1.70
C THR A 122 -3.65 -3.68 3.06
N ASP A 123 -4.34 -3.35 4.16
CA ASP A 123 -3.83 -3.63 5.50
C ASP A 123 -3.63 -5.13 5.76
N LEU A 124 -4.57 -5.96 5.32
CA LEU A 124 -4.44 -7.43 5.46
C LEU A 124 -3.22 -7.96 4.70
N PHE A 125 -2.98 -7.48 3.49
CA PHE A 125 -1.82 -7.88 2.69
C PHE A 125 -0.51 -7.34 3.30
N ALA A 126 -0.49 -6.09 3.71
CA ALA A 126 0.67 -5.48 4.35
C ALA A 126 1.07 -6.24 5.63
N TRP A 127 0.08 -6.65 6.43
CA TRP A 127 0.33 -7.45 7.63
C TRP A 127 0.97 -8.81 7.29
N GLY A 128 0.52 -9.49 6.24
CA GLY A 128 1.11 -10.75 5.79
C GLY A 128 2.56 -10.61 5.36
N ILE A 129 2.88 -9.55 4.64
CA ILE A 129 4.24 -9.22 4.22
C ILE A 129 5.12 -8.89 5.43
N PHE A 130 4.61 -8.09 6.37
CA PHE A 130 5.29 -7.79 7.63
C PHE A 130 5.62 -9.06 8.41
N ARG A 131 4.67 -9.97 8.59
CA ARG A 131 4.86 -11.25 9.30
C ARG A 131 5.93 -12.12 8.63
N LYS A 132 5.95 -12.13 7.31
CA LYS A 132 6.98 -12.86 6.54
C LYS A 132 8.39 -12.37 6.89
N TYR A 133 8.60 -11.07 6.91
CA TYR A 133 9.93 -10.49 7.18
C TYR A 133 10.29 -10.51 8.67
N GLU A 134 9.37 -10.12 9.55
CA GLU A 134 9.65 -9.95 10.97
C GLU A 134 9.61 -11.26 11.77
N ARG A 135 8.72 -12.17 11.42
CA ARG A 135 8.46 -13.38 12.22
C ARG A 135 8.74 -14.68 11.48
N LYS A 136 9.17 -14.61 10.22
CA LYS A 136 9.32 -15.77 9.34
C LYS A 136 8.05 -16.62 9.24
N ASP A 137 6.91 -15.98 9.45
CA ASP A 137 5.58 -16.58 9.37
C ASP A 137 4.96 -16.22 8.02
N GLN A 138 4.76 -17.21 7.16
CA GLN A 138 4.25 -17.05 5.81
C GLN A 138 2.85 -17.66 5.63
N ILE A 139 2.17 -18.03 6.71
CA ILE A 139 0.87 -18.73 6.61
C ILE A 139 -0.13 -17.91 5.79
N TRP A 140 -0.30 -16.64 6.12
CA TRP A 140 -1.19 -15.76 5.37
C TRP A 140 -0.59 -15.32 4.04
N TYR A 141 0.70 -14.97 4.01
CA TYR A 141 1.39 -14.59 2.77
C TYR A 141 1.24 -15.65 1.68
N ASP A 142 1.38 -16.92 2.01
CA ASP A 142 1.29 -18.02 1.05
C ASP A 142 -0.10 -18.12 0.42
N VAL A 143 -1.15 -17.63 1.07
CA VAL A 143 -2.50 -17.60 0.52
C VAL A 143 -2.62 -16.63 -0.66
N PHE A 144 -1.99 -15.47 -0.56
CA PHE A 144 -2.13 -14.40 -1.58
C PHE A 144 -0.87 -14.19 -2.45
N LYS A 145 0.19 -14.94 -2.25
CA LYS A 145 1.48 -14.72 -2.92
C LYS A 145 1.41 -14.74 -4.46
N ASN A 146 0.45 -15.44 -5.04
CA ASN A 146 0.26 -15.48 -6.50
C ASN A 146 -0.21 -14.15 -7.10
N LYS A 147 -0.71 -13.22 -6.28
CA LYS A 147 -1.05 -11.85 -6.68
C LYS A 147 0.09 -10.86 -6.44
N VAL A 148 1.16 -11.28 -5.78
CA VAL A 148 2.31 -10.41 -5.49
C VAL A 148 3.20 -10.35 -6.74
N LEU A 149 3.28 -9.16 -7.31
CA LEU A 149 4.09 -8.89 -8.51
C LEU A 149 5.44 -8.27 -8.16
N TYR A 150 5.53 -7.65 -7.01
CA TYR A 150 6.77 -7.07 -6.51
C TYR A 150 6.75 -7.06 -4.98
N ASP A 151 7.82 -7.55 -4.36
CA ASP A 151 7.99 -7.58 -2.92
C ASP A 151 9.48 -7.55 -2.59
N GLU A 152 9.97 -6.40 -2.16
CA GLU A 152 11.36 -6.16 -1.85
C GLU A 152 11.53 -5.55 -0.47
N GLN A 153 12.60 -5.93 0.21
CA GLN A 153 13.03 -5.28 1.44
C GLN A 153 14.12 -4.26 1.10
N TYR A 154 13.87 -2.99 1.42
CA TYR A 154 14.84 -1.92 1.29
C TYR A 154 15.67 -1.83 2.57
N LEU A 155 17.00 -1.99 2.44
CA LEU A 155 18.02 -2.12 3.49
C LEU A 155 17.91 -3.46 4.26
#